data_0d6cb89528d78ce2b2ee3743586f3ed5
#
_entry.id   0d6cb89528d78ce2b2ee3743586f3ed5
#
_cell.length_a   1.000
_cell.length_b   1.000
_cell.length_c   1.000
_cell.angle_alpha   90.00
_cell.angle_beta   90.00
_cell.angle_gamma   90.00
#
_symmetry.space_group_name_H-M   'P 1'
#
loop_
_entity.id
_entity.type
_entity.pdbx_description
1 polymer ?
#
loop_
_entity_poly.entity_id
_entity_poly.type
_entity_poly.pdbx_seq_one_letter_code
_entity_poly.pdbx_strand_id
1 'polypeptide(L)'
;KKKYIFSFALSNTQKLKNFYQYDIASQSSFHKQVNNYNSLQKVRKVHKMKTSTFDKVFNKNLNIDFCKIDAQGEDFNILKGMEKNLKKGNIKILKVEVCFSRMYEKTGSSYLDVLNFLHKLNYNLISISKIKYVKNELLFMDAFFKKNYK
;
A
#
# COMPACT_ATOMS: atom_id res chain seq x y z
N LYS A 1 6.67 6.53 -24.31
CA LYS A 1 7.09 5.93 -23.01
C LYS A 1 6.79 4.44 -23.04
N LYS A 2 7.78 3.59 -22.68
CA LYS A 2 7.56 2.14 -22.58
C LYS A 2 6.71 1.82 -21.35
N LYS A 3 5.70 0.95 -21.51
CA LYS A 3 4.89 0.42 -20.41
C LYS A 3 5.28 -1.03 -20.16
N TYR A 4 5.39 -1.40 -18.90
CA TYR A 4 5.65 -2.78 -18.46
C TYR A 4 4.54 -3.19 -17.50
N ILE A 5 4.01 -4.40 -17.69
CA ILE A 5 3.00 -5.00 -16.82
C ILE A 5 3.63 -6.26 -16.22
N PHE A 6 3.48 -6.42 -14.91
CA PHE A 6 3.99 -7.55 -14.18
C PHE A 6 2.83 -8.31 -13.53
N SER A 7 2.74 -9.62 -13.78
CA SER A 7 1.65 -10.49 -13.30
C SER A 7 1.99 -11.12 -11.95
N PHE A 8 2.27 -10.29 -10.92
CA PHE A 8 2.46 -10.75 -9.55
C PHE A 8 1.94 -9.72 -8.56
N ALA A 9 1.64 -10.19 -7.35
CA ALA A 9 1.22 -9.34 -6.26
C ALA A 9 2.39 -9.02 -5.33
N LEU A 10 2.46 -7.77 -4.85
CA LEU A 10 3.48 -7.33 -3.90
C LEU A 10 2.97 -7.43 -2.45
N SER A 11 3.89 -7.77 -1.54
CA SER A 11 3.68 -7.82 -0.09
C SER A 11 5.04 -7.74 0.63
N ASN A 12 5.05 -7.95 1.95
CA ASN A 12 6.29 -8.05 2.74
C ASN A 12 6.95 -9.43 2.70
N THR A 13 6.29 -10.45 2.18
CA THR A 13 6.78 -11.83 2.16
C THR A 13 6.37 -12.55 0.89
N GLN A 14 7.10 -13.64 0.59
CA GLN A 14 6.71 -14.58 -0.45
C GLN A 14 5.86 -15.68 0.16
N LYS A 15 4.58 -15.67 -0.14
CA LYS A 15 3.65 -16.71 0.29
C LYS A 15 2.40 -16.76 -0.57
N LEU A 16 1.63 -17.82 -0.43
CA LEU A 16 0.29 -17.90 -0.99
C LEU A 16 -0.68 -17.18 -0.06
N LYS A 17 -1.40 -16.19 -0.56
CA LYS A 17 -2.41 -15.41 0.17
C LYS A 17 -3.78 -15.56 -0.49
N ASN A 18 -4.85 -15.45 0.30
CA ASN A 18 -6.19 -15.29 -0.22
C ASN A 18 -6.36 -13.86 -0.74
N PHE A 19 -6.91 -13.73 -1.95
CA PHE A 19 -7.32 -12.46 -2.54
C PHE A 19 -8.84 -12.48 -2.69
N TYR A 20 -9.50 -11.54 -2.07
CA TYR A 20 -10.96 -11.42 -2.03
C TYR A 20 -11.41 -10.49 -3.14
N GLN A 21 -12.10 -11.06 -4.13
CA GLN A 21 -12.70 -10.30 -5.22
C GLN A 21 -14.09 -9.84 -4.78
N TYR A 22 -14.32 -8.54 -4.79
CA TYR A 22 -15.59 -7.91 -4.47
C TYR A 22 -16.38 -7.52 -5.74
N ASP A 23 -17.65 -7.13 -5.58
CA ASP A 23 -18.49 -6.66 -6.67
C ASP A 23 -17.88 -5.45 -7.37
N ILE A 24 -17.33 -4.52 -6.63
CA ILE A 24 -16.53 -3.42 -7.16
C ILE A 24 -15.06 -3.87 -7.24
N ALA A 25 -14.58 -4.13 -8.45
CA ALA A 25 -13.27 -4.70 -8.69
C ALA A 25 -12.11 -3.89 -8.05
N SER A 26 -12.21 -2.55 -8.06
CA SER A 26 -11.22 -1.65 -7.44
C SER A 26 -11.14 -1.74 -5.91
N GLN A 27 -12.07 -2.43 -5.27
CA GLN A 27 -12.08 -2.66 -3.83
C GLN A 27 -11.62 -4.07 -3.44
N SER A 28 -11.22 -4.88 -4.44
CA SER A 28 -10.68 -6.22 -4.22
C SER A 28 -9.35 -6.16 -3.48
N SER A 29 -9.13 -7.06 -2.51
CA SER A 29 -8.05 -6.95 -1.54
C SER A 29 -7.54 -8.31 -1.06
N PHE A 30 -6.32 -8.33 -0.49
CA PHE A 30 -5.83 -9.45 0.33
C PHE A 30 -6.44 -9.49 1.73
N HIS A 31 -7.22 -8.49 2.10
CA HIS A 31 -7.87 -8.37 3.40
C HIS A 31 -9.37 -8.31 3.22
N LYS A 32 -10.10 -8.94 4.15
CA LYS A 32 -11.55 -8.76 4.19
C LYS A 32 -11.88 -7.37 4.71
N GLN A 33 -12.86 -6.74 4.08
CA GLN A 33 -13.40 -5.46 4.57
C GLN A 33 -14.21 -5.69 5.85
N VAL A 34 -14.16 -4.73 6.78
CA VAL A 34 -15.03 -4.70 7.95
C VAL A 34 -16.33 -3.98 7.61
N ASN A 35 -17.46 -4.52 8.06
CA ASN A 35 -18.81 -4.10 7.68
C ASN A 35 -19.22 -2.66 8.09
N ASN A 36 -18.34 -1.91 8.78
CA ASN A 36 -18.74 -0.66 9.41
C ASN A 36 -18.75 0.57 8.49
N TYR A 37 -18.17 0.51 7.30
CA TYR A 37 -17.91 1.70 6.48
C TYR A 37 -18.49 1.66 5.06
N ASN A 38 -18.86 0.49 4.55
CA ASN A 38 -19.44 0.37 3.22
C ASN A 38 -20.66 -0.56 3.27
N SER A 39 -21.73 -0.16 2.62
CA SER A 39 -22.86 -1.02 2.34
C SER A 39 -22.36 -2.34 1.74
N LEU A 40 -22.40 -3.40 2.54
CA LEU A 40 -22.44 -4.83 2.19
C LEU A 40 -21.89 -5.19 0.80
N GLN A 41 -20.59 -4.96 0.57
CA GLN A 41 -19.97 -5.56 -0.60
C GLN A 41 -19.76 -7.06 -0.33
N LYS A 42 -20.39 -7.88 -1.16
CA LYS A 42 -20.21 -9.34 -1.06
C LYS A 42 -18.90 -9.75 -1.72
N VAL A 43 -18.20 -10.68 -1.07
CA VAL A 43 -17.08 -11.38 -1.70
C VAL A 43 -17.67 -12.28 -2.78
N ARG A 44 -17.36 -11.99 -4.05
CA ARG A 44 -17.78 -12.82 -5.20
C ARG A 44 -16.95 -14.09 -5.31
N LYS A 45 -15.63 -13.95 -5.13
CA LYS A 45 -14.69 -15.06 -5.31
C LYS A 45 -13.45 -14.86 -4.45
N VAL A 46 -12.87 -15.97 -4.02
CA VAL A 46 -11.58 -15.98 -3.33
C VAL A 46 -10.56 -16.68 -4.22
N HIS A 47 -9.50 -15.98 -4.54
CA HIS A 47 -8.39 -16.50 -5.34
C HIS A 47 -7.18 -16.79 -4.44
N LYS A 48 -6.40 -17.79 -4.78
CA LYS A 48 -5.08 -18.01 -4.20
C LYS A 48 -4.03 -17.33 -5.07
N MET A 49 -3.34 -16.33 -4.54
CA MET A 49 -2.32 -15.58 -5.27
C MET A 49 -0.96 -15.66 -4.58
N LYS A 50 0.09 -15.89 -5.36
CA LYS A 50 1.48 -15.82 -4.86
C LYS A 50 1.86 -14.36 -4.72
N THR A 51 2.43 -14.00 -3.56
CA THR A 51 3.01 -12.68 -3.33
C THR A 51 4.53 -12.73 -3.44
N SER A 52 5.13 -11.57 -3.70
CA SER A 52 6.58 -11.36 -3.65
C SER A 52 6.87 -10.03 -2.97
N THR A 53 8.13 -9.79 -2.61
CA THR A 53 8.57 -8.47 -2.16
C THR A 53 9.07 -7.67 -3.35
N PHE A 54 8.89 -6.35 -3.30
CA PHE A 54 9.45 -5.44 -4.29
C PHE A 54 10.97 -5.62 -4.41
N ASP A 55 11.66 -5.71 -3.27
CA ASP A 55 13.12 -5.85 -3.20
C ASP A 55 13.65 -7.13 -3.86
N LYS A 56 12.83 -8.20 -3.93
CA LYS A 56 13.20 -9.42 -4.63
C LYS A 56 12.98 -9.32 -6.13
N VAL A 57 11.88 -8.71 -6.54
CA VAL A 57 11.52 -8.57 -7.96
C VAL A 57 12.40 -7.54 -8.64
N PHE A 58 12.73 -6.46 -7.94
CA PHE A 58 13.51 -5.33 -8.44
C PHE A 58 14.82 -5.21 -7.66
N ASN A 59 15.73 -6.16 -7.87
CA ASN A 59 17.02 -6.23 -7.17
C ASN A 59 18.14 -5.43 -7.84
N LYS A 60 17.91 -4.87 -9.04
CA LYS A 60 18.89 -4.07 -9.78
C LYS A 60 18.84 -2.59 -9.36
N ASN A 61 19.84 -1.82 -9.76
CA ASN A 61 19.86 -0.38 -9.56
C ASN A 61 18.66 0.27 -10.27
N LEU A 62 17.65 0.63 -9.50
CA LEU A 62 16.47 1.35 -9.96
C LEU A 62 16.64 2.83 -9.65
N ASN A 63 16.09 3.67 -10.50
CA ASN A 63 15.87 5.08 -10.21
C ASN A 63 14.43 5.39 -10.56
N ILE A 64 13.58 5.47 -9.53
CA ILE A 64 12.15 5.68 -9.65
C ILE A 64 11.82 7.07 -9.15
N ASP A 65 11.36 7.93 -10.05
CA ASP A 65 10.99 9.30 -9.69
C ASP A 65 9.71 9.33 -8.86
N PHE A 66 8.73 8.49 -9.19
CA PHE A 66 7.44 8.44 -8.50
C PHE A 66 6.91 7.01 -8.42
N CYS A 67 6.51 6.60 -7.22
CA CYS A 67 5.86 5.31 -6.95
C CYS A 67 4.53 5.54 -6.26
N LYS A 68 3.44 5.06 -6.85
CA LYS A 68 2.12 5.02 -6.21
C LYS A 68 1.87 3.63 -5.64
N ILE A 69 1.45 3.57 -4.37
CA ILE A 69 0.95 2.38 -3.69
C ILE A 69 -0.51 2.65 -3.33
N ASP A 70 -1.41 1.77 -3.79
CA ASP A 70 -2.86 1.82 -3.58
C ASP A 70 -3.35 0.38 -3.71
N ALA A 71 -3.22 -0.37 -2.64
CA ALA A 71 -3.34 -1.83 -2.62
C ALA A 71 -4.40 -2.32 -1.63
N GLN A 72 -5.36 -1.44 -1.32
CA GLN A 72 -6.56 -1.75 -0.55
C GLN A 72 -6.21 -2.50 0.76
N GLY A 73 -5.34 -1.88 1.58
CA GLY A 73 -4.94 -2.36 2.90
C GLY A 73 -3.66 -3.20 2.93
N GLU A 74 -3.06 -3.54 1.77
CA GLU A 74 -1.74 -4.20 1.72
C GLU A 74 -0.57 -3.19 1.67
N ASP A 75 -0.86 -1.89 1.62
CA ASP A 75 0.06 -0.78 1.37
C ASP A 75 1.29 -0.79 2.29
N PHE A 76 1.11 -0.93 3.60
CA PHE A 76 2.22 -0.98 4.54
C PHE A 76 3.07 -2.25 4.40
N ASN A 77 2.45 -3.39 4.07
CA ASN A 77 3.21 -4.60 3.79
C ASN A 77 4.06 -4.45 2.53
N ILE A 78 3.53 -3.77 1.51
CA ILE A 78 4.30 -3.43 0.31
C ILE A 78 5.48 -2.54 0.67
N LEU A 79 5.29 -1.48 1.47
CA LEU A 79 6.37 -0.62 1.95
C LEU A 79 7.46 -1.41 2.68
N LYS A 80 7.10 -2.33 3.58
CA LYS A 80 8.07 -3.23 4.23
C LYS A 80 8.81 -4.12 3.23
N GLY A 81 8.11 -4.59 2.19
CA GLY A 81 8.72 -5.36 1.09
C GLY A 81 9.62 -4.57 0.15
N MET A 82 9.64 -3.22 0.28
CA MET A 82 10.48 -2.28 -0.49
C MET A 82 11.65 -1.71 0.34
N GLU A 83 11.81 -2.11 1.59
CA GLU A 83 12.67 -1.44 2.56
C GLU A 83 14.10 -1.22 2.06
N LYS A 84 14.71 -2.21 1.38
CA LYS A 84 16.07 -2.09 0.84
C LYS A 84 16.18 -0.99 -0.24
N ASN A 85 15.22 -0.95 -1.16
CA ASN A 85 15.16 0.08 -2.21
C ASN A 85 14.88 1.47 -1.62
N LEU A 86 14.02 1.55 -0.60
CA LEU A 86 13.73 2.80 0.11
C LEU A 86 14.98 3.31 0.87
N LYS A 87 15.69 2.42 1.60
CA LYS A 87 16.95 2.77 2.28
C LYS A 87 17.98 3.34 1.31
N LYS A 88 18.15 2.73 0.15
CA LYS A 88 19.10 3.17 -0.90
C LYS A 88 18.69 4.48 -1.57
N GLY A 89 17.47 4.97 -1.37
CA GLY A 89 16.95 6.16 -2.06
C GLY A 89 16.62 5.94 -3.53
N ASN A 90 16.41 4.69 -3.94
CA ASN A 90 16.06 4.35 -5.32
C ASN A 90 14.68 4.87 -5.75
N ILE A 91 13.87 5.34 -4.80
CA ILE A 91 12.53 5.88 -5.04
C ILE A 91 12.50 7.30 -4.47
N LYS A 92 12.27 8.29 -5.33
CA LYS A 92 12.35 9.71 -4.93
C LYS A 92 11.09 10.18 -4.23
N ILE A 93 9.93 9.84 -4.80
CA ILE A 93 8.62 10.25 -4.28
C ILE A 93 7.73 9.02 -4.17
N LEU A 94 7.06 8.88 -3.04
CA LEU A 94 6.02 7.90 -2.76
C LEU A 94 4.67 8.59 -2.63
N LYS A 95 3.63 7.99 -3.21
CA LYS A 95 2.23 8.25 -2.86
C LYS A 95 1.65 6.98 -2.27
N VAL A 96 1.13 7.05 -1.05
CA VAL A 96 0.60 5.90 -0.30
C VAL A 96 -0.78 6.25 0.24
N GLU A 97 -1.75 5.34 0.11
CA GLU A 97 -3.01 5.45 0.84
C GLU A 97 -2.76 5.08 2.30
N VAL A 98 -3.11 5.96 3.23
CA VAL A 98 -2.99 5.76 4.67
C VAL A 98 -4.35 5.79 5.33
N CYS A 99 -4.63 4.79 6.17
CA CYS A 99 -5.89 4.61 6.84
C CYS A 99 -5.79 5.06 8.30
N PHE A 100 -6.82 5.77 8.78
CA PHE A 100 -6.97 6.21 10.18
C PHE A 100 -7.91 5.29 10.95
N SER A 101 -8.91 4.75 10.25
CA SER A 101 -9.88 3.82 10.81
C SER A 101 -9.67 2.41 10.25
N ARG A 102 -10.12 1.41 10.99
CA ARG A 102 -9.99 0.01 10.60
C ARG A 102 -10.97 -0.33 9.47
N MET A 103 -10.50 -0.23 8.23
CA MET A 103 -11.29 -0.58 7.03
C MET A 103 -11.27 -2.06 6.69
N TYR A 104 -10.22 -2.79 7.12
CA TYR A 104 -9.99 -4.19 6.80
C TYR A 104 -9.73 -5.02 8.05
N GLU A 105 -10.13 -6.31 8.02
CA GLU A 105 -9.72 -7.25 9.05
C GLU A 105 -8.20 -7.42 9.03
N LYS A 106 -7.57 -7.45 10.20
CA LYS A 106 -6.14 -7.76 10.35
C LYS A 106 -5.15 -6.80 9.65
N THR A 107 -5.58 -5.63 9.22
CA THR A 107 -4.63 -4.60 8.82
C THR A 107 -4.09 -3.92 10.07
N GLY A 108 -2.85 -4.21 10.39
CA GLY A 108 -2.19 -3.63 11.55
C GLY A 108 -1.49 -2.29 11.29
N SER A 109 -1.67 -1.70 10.12
CA SER A 109 -0.99 -0.45 9.76
C SER A 109 -1.89 0.74 10.02
N SER A 110 -1.60 1.44 11.08
CA SER A 110 -2.12 2.79 11.30
C SER A 110 -1.33 3.80 10.46
N TYR A 111 -1.89 4.99 10.29
CA TYR A 111 -1.18 6.15 9.76
C TYR A 111 0.19 6.33 10.44
N LEU A 112 0.26 6.18 11.78
CA LEU A 112 1.49 6.34 12.54
C LEU A 112 2.55 5.30 12.18
N ASP A 113 2.15 4.06 11.89
CA ASP A 113 3.11 3.01 11.47
C ASP A 113 3.77 3.37 10.14
N VAL A 114 2.99 3.84 9.16
CA VAL A 114 3.50 4.28 7.86
C VAL A 114 4.43 5.49 8.02
N LEU A 115 4.01 6.50 8.80
CA LEU A 115 4.77 7.72 9.04
C LEU A 115 6.11 7.41 9.72
N ASN A 116 6.09 6.65 10.80
CA ASN A 116 7.29 6.27 11.55
C ASN A 116 8.24 5.42 10.72
N PHE A 117 7.72 4.48 9.94
CA PHE A 117 8.52 3.62 9.07
C PHE A 117 9.24 4.45 8.01
N LEU A 118 8.52 5.31 7.31
CA LEU A 118 9.09 6.15 6.24
C LEU A 118 10.03 7.22 6.79
N HIS A 119 9.72 7.82 7.95
CA HIS A 119 10.61 8.77 8.60
C HIS A 119 11.98 8.15 8.97
N LYS A 120 11.98 6.94 9.53
CA LYS A 120 13.23 6.18 9.80
C LYS A 120 14.05 5.91 8.55
N LEU A 121 13.44 5.92 7.38
CA LEU A 121 14.08 5.75 6.08
C LEU A 121 14.41 7.07 5.38
N ASN A 122 14.36 8.21 6.11
CA ASN A 122 14.58 9.57 5.60
C ASN A 122 13.60 9.98 4.49
N TYR A 123 12.33 9.62 4.64
CA TYR A 123 11.25 10.16 3.83
C TYR A 123 10.43 11.14 4.66
N ASN A 124 10.25 12.35 4.15
CA ASN A 124 9.43 13.38 4.78
C ASN A 124 8.06 13.46 4.11
N LEU A 125 7.01 13.60 4.90
CA LEU A 125 5.67 13.92 4.39
C LEU A 125 5.71 15.32 3.77
N ILE A 126 5.35 15.44 2.49
CA ILE A 126 5.39 16.71 1.74
C ILE A 126 4.02 17.22 1.33
N SER A 127 3.02 16.34 1.25
CA SER A 127 1.65 16.72 0.87
C SER A 127 0.67 15.62 1.23
N ILE A 128 -0.60 16.00 1.33
CA ILE A 128 -1.75 15.10 1.46
C ILE A 128 -2.83 15.46 0.46
N SER A 129 -3.62 14.48 0.05
CA SER A 129 -4.78 14.69 -0.83
C SER A 129 -5.84 13.60 -0.64
N LYS A 130 -6.95 13.70 -1.35
CA LYS A 130 -8.03 12.70 -1.36
C LYS A 130 -8.49 12.30 0.05
N ILE A 131 -8.71 13.30 0.89
CA ILE A 131 -9.14 13.07 2.27
C ILE A 131 -10.59 12.58 2.26
N LYS A 132 -10.85 11.44 2.89
CA LYS A 132 -12.18 10.84 3.02
C LYS A 132 -12.61 10.80 4.48
N TYR A 133 -13.82 11.29 4.71
CA TYR A 133 -14.49 11.25 6.02
C TYR A 133 -15.73 10.34 5.94
N VAL A 134 -16.03 9.67 7.05
CA VAL A 134 -17.29 8.97 7.28
C VAL A 134 -17.77 9.30 8.67
N LYS A 135 -19.02 9.79 8.81
CA LYS A 135 -19.61 10.24 10.09
C LYS A 135 -18.69 11.20 10.87
N ASN A 136 -18.08 12.16 10.19
CA ASN A 136 -17.13 13.13 10.72
C ASN A 136 -15.80 12.55 11.24
N GLU A 137 -15.55 11.27 11.05
CA GLU A 137 -14.27 10.63 11.34
C GLU A 137 -13.42 10.52 10.08
N LEU A 138 -12.12 10.78 10.20
CA LEU A 138 -11.17 10.63 9.11
C LEU A 138 -10.97 9.12 8.83
N LEU A 139 -11.27 8.73 7.60
CA LEU A 139 -11.21 7.33 7.17
C LEU A 139 -9.86 6.99 6.54
N PHE A 140 -9.50 7.70 5.48
CA PHE A 140 -8.22 7.56 4.78
C PHE A 140 -7.82 8.85 4.06
N MET A 141 -6.57 8.93 3.66
CA MET A 141 -6.05 9.95 2.75
C MET A 141 -4.91 9.41 1.90
N ASP A 142 -4.62 10.07 0.78
CA ASP A 142 -3.39 9.88 0.03
C ASP A 142 -2.29 10.76 0.64
N ALA A 143 -1.20 10.17 1.09
CA ALA A 143 -0.04 10.85 1.64
C ALA A 143 1.15 10.78 0.68
N PHE A 144 1.83 11.91 0.48
CA PHE A 144 3.00 12.02 -0.40
C PHE A 144 4.25 12.19 0.44
N PHE A 145 5.23 11.33 0.20
CA PHE A 145 6.51 11.36 0.89
C PHE A 145 7.65 11.54 -0.10
N LYS A 146 8.63 12.34 0.27
CA LYS A 146 9.83 12.59 -0.55
C LYS A 146 11.08 12.14 0.20
N LYS A 147 11.97 11.44 -0.50
CA LYS A 147 13.29 11.07 0.02
C LYS A 147 14.12 12.31 0.31
N ASN A 148 14.65 12.39 1.50
CA ASN A 148 15.65 13.39 1.87
C ASN A 148 17.04 12.77 1.68
N TYR A 149 17.82 13.32 0.76
CA TYR A 149 19.21 12.95 0.53
C TYR A 149 20.07 13.90 1.39
N LYS A 150 20.52 13.40 2.53
CA LYS A 150 21.54 14.09 3.32
C LYS A 150 22.92 13.76 2.79
#